data_3bc3562576a2190e27a3f6bcc7a55dc2
#
_entry.id   3bc3562576a2190e27a3f6bcc7a55dc2
#
_cell.length_a   1.000
_cell.length_b   1.000
_cell.length_c   1.000
_cell.angle_alpha   90.00
_cell.angle_beta   90.00
_cell.angle_gamma   90.00
#
_symmetry.space_group_name_H-M   'P 1'
#
loop_
_entity.id
_entity.type
_entity.pdbx_description
1 polymer ?
#
loop_
_entity_poly.entity_id
_entity_poly.type
_entity_poly.pdbx_seq_one_letter_code
_entity_poly.pdbx_strand_id
1 'polypeptide(L)'
;MKAEKILTEQDRYNLLTGNVPMLFNRFLGQQFKLNNIDLTREQWSVLVPLWKEDGCSQQAIADFTHRDKPSITRLIDQLEKEGYVERRPHLTDRRQNLIYLTNKGKEIEEKVMYIVNNVTERATRGLSENQIMEIKNFFQHIQNNIQNEMV
;
A
#
# COMPACT_ATOMS: atom_id res chain seq x y z
N MET A 1 12.27 -40.41 -14.97
CA MET A 1 12.37 -38.97 -15.33
C MET A 1 11.13 -38.30 -14.83
N LYS A 2 11.21 -37.43 -13.79
CA LYS A 2 10.09 -36.61 -13.38
C LYS A 2 9.91 -35.55 -14.47
N ALA A 3 8.73 -35.52 -15.11
CA ALA A 3 8.39 -34.47 -16.03
C ALA A 3 8.53 -33.12 -15.26
N GLU A 4 9.37 -32.24 -15.75
CA GLU A 4 9.41 -30.86 -15.27
C GLU A 4 7.98 -30.31 -15.35
N LYS A 5 7.45 -29.89 -14.22
CA LYS A 5 6.14 -29.28 -14.15
C LYS A 5 6.22 -27.93 -14.86
N ILE A 6 5.87 -27.92 -16.13
CA ILE A 6 5.78 -26.69 -16.90
C ILE A 6 4.61 -25.90 -16.31
N LEU A 7 4.88 -24.66 -15.89
CA LEU A 7 3.83 -23.74 -15.45
C LEU A 7 2.82 -23.53 -16.57
N THR A 8 1.55 -23.77 -16.28
CA THR A 8 0.47 -23.49 -17.20
C THR A 8 0.26 -21.96 -17.34
N GLU A 9 -0.45 -21.54 -18.38
CA GLU A 9 -0.88 -20.13 -18.53
C GLU A 9 -1.73 -19.69 -17.35
N GLN A 10 -2.59 -20.57 -16.86
CA GLN A 10 -3.41 -20.34 -15.66
C GLN A 10 -2.56 -20.12 -14.41
N ASP A 11 -1.49 -20.88 -14.25
CA ASP A 11 -0.57 -20.71 -13.12
C ASP A 11 0.12 -19.34 -13.17
N ARG A 12 0.54 -18.89 -14.35
CA ARG A 12 1.14 -17.57 -14.54
C ARG A 12 0.16 -16.44 -14.25
N TYR A 13 -1.07 -16.56 -14.74
CA TYR A 13 -2.14 -15.59 -14.47
C TYR A 13 -2.44 -15.52 -12.98
N ASN A 14 -2.59 -16.66 -12.32
CA ASN A 14 -2.88 -16.74 -10.89
C ASN A 14 -1.75 -16.21 -10.02
N LEU A 15 -0.51 -16.29 -10.47
CA LEU A 15 0.63 -15.69 -9.77
C LEU A 15 0.49 -14.17 -9.62
N LEU A 16 -0.04 -13.50 -10.65
CA LEU A 16 -0.16 -12.05 -10.70
C LEU A 16 -1.47 -11.54 -10.10
N THR A 17 -2.55 -12.29 -10.27
CA THR A 17 -3.91 -11.90 -9.87
C THR A 17 -4.45 -12.71 -8.70
N GLY A 18 -3.68 -13.68 -8.22
CA GLY A 18 -4.14 -14.77 -7.40
C GLY A 18 -4.44 -14.41 -5.95
N ASN A 19 -4.68 -15.48 -5.20
CA ASN A 19 -5.25 -15.41 -3.86
C ASN A 19 -4.32 -14.77 -2.81
N VAL A 20 -3.01 -14.74 -3.01
CA VAL A 20 -2.06 -14.27 -2.00
C VAL A 20 -2.29 -12.81 -1.60
N PRO A 21 -2.36 -11.83 -2.54
CA PRO A 21 -2.65 -10.45 -2.17
C PRO A 21 -4.03 -10.29 -1.51
N MET A 22 -5.03 -11.00 -1.99
CA MET A 22 -6.39 -10.97 -1.44
C MET A 22 -6.43 -11.52 0.00
N LEU A 23 -5.81 -12.67 0.23
CA LEU A 23 -5.73 -13.28 1.56
C LEU A 23 -4.91 -12.44 2.53
N PHE A 24 -3.79 -11.89 2.07
CA PHE A 24 -2.97 -10.99 2.88
C PHE A 24 -3.76 -9.76 3.33
N ASN A 25 -4.48 -9.13 2.41
CA ASN A 25 -5.30 -7.96 2.71
C ASN A 25 -6.44 -8.29 3.68
N ARG A 26 -7.07 -9.45 3.52
CA ARG A 26 -8.11 -9.93 4.45
C ARG A 26 -7.52 -10.16 5.84
N PHE A 27 -6.37 -10.81 5.92
CA PHE A 27 -5.67 -11.06 7.17
C PHE A 27 -5.27 -9.76 7.88
N LEU A 28 -4.70 -8.81 7.15
CA LEU A 28 -4.35 -7.49 7.67
C LEU A 28 -5.58 -6.76 8.21
N GLY A 29 -6.68 -6.75 7.45
CA GLY A 29 -7.95 -6.14 7.88
C GLY A 29 -8.52 -6.76 9.16
N GLN A 30 -8.42 -8.08 9.31
CA GLN A 30 -8.81 -8.77 10.55
C GLN A 30 -7.95 -8.32 11.73
N GLN A 31 -6.63 -8.19 11.53
CA GLN A 31 -5.71 -7.75 12.59
C GLN A 31 -5.93 -6.28 12.96
N PHE A 32 -6.26 -5.42 12.02
CA PHE A 32 -6.65 -4.04 12.32
C PHE A 32 -7.89 -3.98 13.20
N LYS A 33 -8.94 -4.74 12.86
CA LYS A 33 -10.16 -4.82 13.68
C LYS A 33 -9.89 -5.31 15.09
N LEU A 34 -9.11 -6.39 15.23
CA LEU A 34 -8.75 -6.94 16.55
C LEU A 34 -7.96 -5.96 17.42
N ASN A 35 -7.27 -5.02 16.81
CA ASN A 35 -6.49 -4.01 17.49
C ASN A 35 -7.17 -2.63 17.54
N ASN A 36 -8.46 -2.56 17.23
CA ASN A 36 -9.25 -1.33 17.23
C ASN A 36 -8.67 -0.23 16.33
N ILE A 37 -8.14 -0.62 15.17
CA ILE A 37 -7.75 0.30 14.11
C ILE A 37 -8.87 0.36 13.09
N ASP A 38 -9.45 1.55 12.95
CA ASP A 38 -10.52 1.84 12.01
C ASP A 38 -9.96 2.48 10.73
N LEU A 39 -9.09 1.72 10.05
CA LEU A 39 -8.50 2.09 8.76
C LEU A 39 -8.69 0.94 7.79
N THR A 40 -9.11 1.27 6.58
CA THR A 40 -9.05 0.32 5.46
C THR A 40 -7.63 0.24 4.89
N ARG A 41 -7.35 -0.81 4.11
CA ARG A 41 -6.09 -0.94 3.38
C ARG A 41 -5.83 0.27 2.49
N GLU A 42 -6.84 0.72 1.79
CA GLU A 42 -6.76 1.87 0.89
C GLU A 42 -6.43 3.15 1.66
N GLN A 43 -7.03 3.36 2.82
CA GLN A 43 -6.79 4.53 3.66
C GLN A 43 -5.38 4.55 4.24
N TRP A 44 -4.92 3.46 4.86
CA TRP A 44 -3.57 3.47 5.40
C TRP A 44 -2.48 3.57 4.32
N SER A 45 -2.74 3.07 3.10
CA SER A 45 -1.81 3.24 1.97
C SER A 45 -1.57 4.71 1.60
N VAL A 46 -2.54 5.59 1.84
CA VAL A 46 -2.40 7.05 1.66
C VAL A 46 -1.58 7.68 2.79
N LEU A 47 -1.65 7.13 4.00
CA LEU A 47 -0.87 7.62 5.14
C LEU A 47 0.62 7.27 5.03
N VAL A 48 0.97 6.17 4.38
CA VAL A 48 2.37 5.71 4.23
C VAL A 48 3.30 6.77 3.66
N PRO A 49 3.02 7.40 2.51
CA PRO A 49 3.88 8.46 1.99
C PRO A 49 3.95 9.67 2.91
N LEU A 50 2.87 10.00 3.62
CA LEU A 50 2.83 11.11 4.57
C LEU A 50 3.68 10.85 5.83
N TRP A 51 3.74 9.61 6.29
CA TRP A 51 4.64 9.23 7.39
C TRP A 51 6.12 9.32 6.99
N LYS A 52 6.42 9.12 5.71
CA LYS A 52 7.79 9.30 5.19
C LYS A 52 8.16 10.78 5.03
N GLU A 53 7.25 11.54 4.46
CA GLU A 53 7.41 12.96 4.20
C GLU A 53 6.05 13.65 4.29
N ASP A 54 5.84 14.38 5.37
CA ASP A 54 4.60 15.12 5.61
C ASP A 54 4.48 16.31 4.65
N GLY A 55 3.26 16.72 4.33
CA GLY A 55 3.04 17.84 3.41
C GLY A 55 3.17 17.47 1.93
N CYS A 56 2.73 16.28 1.54
CA CYS A 56 2.69 15.85 0.14
C CYS A 56 1.53 16.46 -0.64
N SER A 57 1.76 16.71 -1.94
CA SER A 57 0.65 17.00 -2.87
C SER A 57 -0.20 15.75 -3.13
N GLN A 58 -1.46 15.97 -3.52
CA GLN A 58 -2.32 14.84 -3.90
C GLN A 58 -1.74 14.05 -5.08
N GLN A 59 -1.07 14.72 -6.01
CA GLN A 59 -0.41 14.07 -7.14
C GLN A 59 0.75 13.17 -6.66
N ALA A 60 1.57 13.62 -5.73
CA ALA A 60 2.66 12.80 -5.17
C ALA A 60 2.13 11.54 -4.48
N ILE A 61 1.01 11.66 -3.75
CA ILE A 61 0.34 10.51 -3.11
C ILE A 61 -0.23 9.55 -4.17
N ALA A 62 -0.86 10.07 -5.23
CA ALA A 62 -1.36 9.28 -6.35
C ALA A 62 -0.25 8.48 -7.03
N ASP A 63 0.87 9.12 -7.33
CA ASP A 63 2.04 8.51 -7.95
C ASP A 63 2.64 7.41 -7.04
N PHE A 64 2.78 7.70 -5.76
CA PHE A 64 3.32 6.73 -4.78
C PHE A 64 2.42 5.48 -4.65
N THR A 65 1.10 5.68 -4.66
CA THR A 65 0.13 4.58 -4.47
C THR A 65 -0.29 3.90 -5.77
N HIS A 66 0.19 4.39 -6.91
CA HIS A 66 -0.23 3.96 -8.27
C HIS A 66 -1.76 4.00 -8.47
N ARG A 67 -2.40 5.02 -7.88
CA ARG A 67 -3.85 5.24 -7.97
C ARG A 67 -4.19 6.45 -8.83
N ASP A 68 -5.37 6.42 -9.42
CA ASP A 68 -5.89 7.58 -10.14
C ASP A 68 -6.25 8.74 -9.17
N LYS A 69 -6.25 9.94 -9.72
CA LYS A 69 -6.49 11.16 -8.96
C LYS A 69 -7.87 11.22 -8.27
N PRO A 70 -8.98 10.81 -8.91
CA PRO A 70 -10.29 10.76 -8.25
C PRO A 70 -10.33 9.82 -7.05
N SER A 71 -9.70 8.65 -7.15
CA SER A 71 -9.60 7.68 -6.04
C SER A 71 -8.85 8.27 -4.85
N ILE A 72 -7.74 8.95 -5.10
CA ILE A 72 -6.95 9.62 -4.05
C ILE A 72 -7.74 10.75 -3.41
N THR A 73 -8.43 11.58 -4.19
CA THR A 73 -9.27 12.66 -3.66
C THR A 73 -10.31 12.12 -2.69
N ARG A 74 -11.00 11.04 -3.07
CA ARG A 74 -12.00 10.40 -2.21
C ARG A 74 -11.42 9.84 -0.91
N LEU A 75 -10.25 9.18 -0.99
CA LEU A 75 -9.58 8.64 0.19
C LEU A 75 -9.13 9.74 1.14
N ILE A 76 -8.60 10.83 0.61
CA ILE A 76 -8.19 12.01 1.39
C ILE A 76 -9.41 12.66 2.04
N ASP A 77 -10.54 12.79 1.33
CA ASP A 77 -11.79 13.33 1.90
C ASP A 77 -12.26 12.49 3.10
N GLN A 78 -12.19 11.16 3.00
CA GLN A 78 -12.53 10.26 4.09
C GLN A 78 -11.56 10.42 5.28
N LEU A 79 -10.25 10.42 5.02
CA LEU A 79 -9.23 10.57 6.06
C LEU A 79 -9.30 11.94 6.74
N GLU A 80 -9.63 12.99 6.01
CA GLU A 80 -9.85 14.33 6.57
C GLU A 80 -11.10 14.36 7.47
N LYS A 81 -12.20 13.75 7.00
CA LYS A 81 -13.44 13.61 7.79
C LYS A 81 -13.21 12.82 9.09
N GLU A 82 -12.37 11.78 9.04
CA GLU A 82 -12.02 10.95 10.19
C GLU A 82 -10.91 11.57 11.06
N GLY A 83 -10.35 12.70 10.66
CA GLY A 83 -9.40 13.49 11.42
C GLY A 83 -7.96 12.99 11.37
N TYR A 84 -7.57 12.19 10.39
CA TYR A 84 -6.20 11.71 10.22
C TYR A 84 -5.32 12.66 9.44
N VAL A 85 -5.89 13.41 8.51
CA VAL A 85 -5.17 14.36 7.66
C VAL A 85 -5.93 15.68 7.58
N GLU A 86 -5.23 16.72 7.13
CA GLU A 86 -5.80 18.02 6.81
C GLU A 86 -5.21 18.57 5.52
N ARG A 87 -6.00 19.30 4.76
CA ARG A 87 -5.53 20.05 3.60
C ARG A 87 -5.06 21.42 4.02
N ARG A 88 -3.90 21.82 3.52
CA ARG A 88 -3.39 23.19 3.64
C ARG A 88 -3.09 23.76 2.26
N PRO A 89 -3.38 25.05 2.00
CA PRO A 89 -3.03 25.69 0.75
C PRO A 89 -1.50 25.64 0.52
N HIS A 90 -1.11 25.39 -0.73
CA HIS A 90 0.30 25.54 -1.11
C HIS A 90 0.71 27.01 -0.99
N LEU A 91 1.92 27.29 -0.48
CA LEU A 91 2.37 28.66 -0.19
C LEU A 91 2.46 29.56 -1.43
N THR A 92 2.74 29.00 -2.60
CA THR A 92 2.97 29.75 -3.86
C THR A 92 1.96 29.43 -4.95
N ASP A 93 1.30 28.26 -4.93
CA ASP A 93 0.30 27.85 -5.92
C ASP A 93 -1.04 27.60 -5.24
N ARG A 94 -1.95 28.56 -5.35
CA ARG A 94 -3.30 28.48 -4.78
C ARG A 94 -4.18 27.38 -5.39
N ARG A 95 -3.76 26.78 -6.50
CA ARG A 95 -4.47 25.67 -7.18
C ARG A 95 -4.18 24.32 -6.57
N GLN A 96 -3.15 24.21 -5.72
CA GLN A 96 -2.71 22.99 -5.09
C GLN A 96 -2.94 23.06 -3.58
N ASN A 97 -3.40 21.93 -3.05
CA ASN A 97 -3.40 21.67 -1.61
C ASN A 97 -2.31 20.68 -1.27
N LEU A 98 -1.63 20.91 -0.16
CA LEU A 98 -0.74 19.95 0.47
C LEU A 98 -1.50 19.20 1.56
N ILE A 99 -1.22 17.94 1.68
CA ILE A 99 -1.83 17.05 2.66
C ILE A 99 -0.87 16.86 3.82
N TYR A 100 -1.35 17.17 5.02
CA TYR A 100 -0.59 17.06 6.26
C TYR A 100 -1.26 16.08 7.21
N LEU A 101 -0.45 15.37 7.98
CA LEU A 101 -0.94 14.55 9.09
C LEU A 101 -1.41 15.44 10.24
N THR A 102 -2.53 15.09 10.82
CA THR A 102 -2.94 15.60 12.14
C THR A 102 -2.16 14.88 13.24
N ASN A 103 -2.30 15.31 14.50
CA ASN A 103 -1.73 14.56 15.63
C ASN A 103 -2.24 13.11 15.65
N LYS A 104 -3.53 12.89 15.42
CA LYS A 104 -4.12 11.55 15.30
C LYS A 104 -3.47 10.73 14.18
N GLY A 105 -3.21 11.35 13.02
CA GLY A 105 -2.54 10.70 11.90
C GLY A 105 -1.09 10.31 12.19
N LYS A 106 -0.39 11.10 12.99
CA LYS A 106 0.98 10.81 13.44
C LYS A 106 1.01 9.72 14.51
N GLU A 107 0.14 9.80 15.50
CA GLU A 107 0.08 8.86 16.61
C GLU A 107 -0.28 7.43 16.20
N ILE A 108 -1.07 7.26 15.14
CA ILE A 108 -1.48 5.93 14.68
C ILE A 108 -0.35 5.16 13.95
N GLU A 109 0.70 5.84 13.49
CA GLU A 109 1.78 5.25 12.68
C GLU A 109 2.42 4.04 13.34
N GLU A 110 2.90 4.21 14.57
CA GLU A 110 3.62 3.15 15.29
C GLU A 110 2.77 1.89 15.43
N LYS A 111 1.50 2.07 15.81
CA LYS A 111 0.56 0.95 15.99
C LYS A 111 0.25 0.24 14.68
N VAL A 112 0.00 1.00 13.61
CA VAL A 112 -0.27 0.45 12.27
C VAL A 112 0.95 -0.31 11.77
N MET A 113 2.14 0.30 11.83
CA MET A 113 3.37 -0.32 11.33
C MET A 113 3.75 -1.56 12.13
N TYR A 114 3.52 -1.58 13.45
CA TYR A 114 3.72 -2.78 14.26
C TYR A 114 2.86 -3.94 13.76
N ILE A 115 1.56 -3.69 13.49
CA ILE A 115 0.65 -4.73 13.01
C ILE A 115 1.01 -5.17 11.59
N VAL A 116 1.31 -4.24 10.69
CA VAL A 116 1.73 -4.55 9.32
C VAL A 116 2.98 -5.43 9.31
N ASN A 117 3.98 -5.09 10.09
CA ASN A 117 5.21 -5.87 10.21
C ASN A 117 4.94 -7.27 10.78
N ASN A 118 4.14 -7.37 11.84
CA ASN A 118 3.77 -8.66 12.44
C ASN A 118 3.01 -9.55 11.44
N VAL A 119 2.06 -9.01 10.72
CA VAL A 119 1.32 -9.74 9.68
C VAL A 119 2.25 -10.20 8.56
N THR A 120 3.16 -9.35 8.13
CA THR A 120 4.15 -9.66 7.08
C THR A 120 5.08 -10.78 7.52
N GLU A 121 5.63 -10.71 8.73
CA GLU A 121 6.49 -11.77 9.28
C GLU A 121 5.76 -13.11 9.37
N ARG A 122 4.51 -13.10 9.82
CA ARG A 122 3.68 -14.31 9.89
C ARG A 122 3.38 -14.88 8.51
N ALA A 123 3.13 -14.03 7.53
CA ALA A 123 2.86 -14.43 6.15
C ALA A 123 4.09 -14.99 5.44
N THR A 124 5.28 -14.51 5.78
CA THR A 124 6.55 -14.94 5.18
C THR A 124 7.32 -15.97 6.01
N ARG A 125 6.69 -16.50 7.06
CA ARG A 125 7.32 -17.49 7.93
C ARG A 125 7.80 -18.71 7.13
N GLY A 126 9.03 -19.10 7.37
CA GLY A 126 9.67 -20.23 6.67
C GLY A 126 10.44 -19.83 5.41
N LEU A 127 10.35 -18.59 4.98
CA LEU A 127 11.19 -18.05 3.91
C LEU A 127 12.45 -17.41 4.48
N SER A 128 13.58 -17.63 3.82
CA SER A 128 14.83 -16.93 4.13
C SER A 128 14.80 -15.49 3.61
N GLU A 129 15.67 -14.63 4.14
CA GLU A 129 15.83 -13.26 3.64
C GLU A 129 16.21 -13.23 2.15
N ASN A 130 17.05 -14.16 1.69
CA ASN A 130 17.39 -14.27 0.27
C ASN A 130 16.16 -14.60 -0.58
N GLN A 131 15.31 -15.52 -0.14
CA GLN A 131 14.06 -15.86 -0.85
C GLN A 131 13.10 -14.68 -0.91
N ILE A 132 12.98 -13.91 0.17
CA ILE A 132 12.17 -12.69 0.19
C ILE A 132 12.73 -11.63 -0.77
N MET A 133 14.07 -11.49 -0.83
CA MET A 133 14.72 -10.58 -1.76
C MET A 133 14.51 -11.01 -3.22
N GLU A 134 14.57 -12.31 -3.51
CA GLU A 134 14.27 -12.86 -4.85
C GLU A 134 12.83 -12.53 -5.27
N ILE A 135 11.85 -12.76 -4.38
CA ILE A 135 10.44 -12.42 -4.64
C ILE A 135 10.30 -10.92 -4.95
N LYS A 136 10.92 -10.05 -4.15
CA LYS A 136 10.93 -8.61 -4.39
C LYS A 136 11.46 -8.27 -5.79
N ASN A 137 12.59 -8.86 -6.17
CA ASN A 137 13.23 -8.60 -7.46
C ASN A 137 12.37 -9.09 -8.63
N PHE A 138 11.75 -10.26 -8.50
CA PHE A 138 10.84 -10.79 -9.52
C PHE A 138 9.61 -9.91 -9.69
N PHE A 139 8.97 -9.50 -8.62
CA PHE A 139 7.82 -8.59 -8.70
C PHE A 139 8.20 -7.22 -9.27
N GLN A 140 9.36 -6.69 -8.92
CA GLN A 140 9.85 -5.42 -9.50
C GLN A 140 10.07 -5.54 -11.01
N HIS A 141 10.64 -6.65 -11.46
CA HIS A 141 10.81 -6.91 -12.88
C HIS A 141 9.47 -6.99 -13.62
N ILE A 142 8.51 -7.72 -13.06
CA ILE A 142 7.16 -7.83 -13.64
C ILE A 142 6.47 -6.46 -13.67
N GLN A 143 6.58 -5.68 -12.60
CA GLN A 143 6.02 -4.33 -12.53
C GLN A 143 6.59 -3.42 -13.61
N ASN A 144 7.91 -3.43 -13.80
CA ASN A 144 8.56 -2.65 -14.85
C ASN A 144 8.08 -3.02 -16.25
N ASN A 145 7.93 -4.33 -16.53
CA ASN A 145 7.39 -4.80 -17.80
C ASN A 145 5.97 -4.25 -18.04
N ILE A 146 5.09 -4.37 -17.03
CA ILE A 146 3.71 -3.88 -17.13
C ILE A 146 3.69 -2.37 -17.38
N GLN A 147 4.47 -1.60 -16.63
CA GLN A 147 4.54 -0.14 -16.78
C GLN A 147 5.01 0.28 -18.18
N ASN A 148 5.98 -0.44 -18.74
CA ASN A 148 6.47 -0.18 -20.11
C ASN A 148 5.42 -0.47 -21.19
N GLU A 149 4.54 -1.43 -20.97
CA GLU A 149 3.46 -1.78 -21.91
C GLU A 149 2.25 -0.84 -21.80
N MET A 150 2.09 -0.14 -20.69
CA MET A 150 0.96 0.77 -20.43
C MET A 150 1.17 2.19 -21.00
N VAL A 151 2.22 2.44 -21.73
CA VAL A 151 2.56 3.76 -22.31
C VAL A 151 1.74 4.09 -23.54
#